data_8a073a89ee0544b26065582286b7396d
#
_entry.id   8a073a89ee0544b26065582286b7396d
#
_cell.length_a   1.000
_cell.length_b   1.000
_cell.length_c   1.000
_cell.angle_alpha   90.00
_cell.angle_beta   90.00
_cell.angle_gamma   90.00
#
_symmetry.space_group_name_H-M   'P 1'
#
loop_
_entity.id
_entity.type
_entity.pdbx_description
1 polymer ?
#
loop_
_entity_poly.entity_id
_entity_poly.type
_entity_poly.pdbx_seq_one_letter_code
_entity_poly.pdbx_strand_id
1 'polypeptide(L)'
;MREFYEVGRVGAGLLFVRSSPTPTALEGFQVASNYKLERAAREERGRVRSYQARRAVHEHQRERRVRDNLIAGGGLLVVLTLIVVAQVFYFDGGPGTPAPTEAASATPSPAATPAAGENSGDVPPSTLAENRTWTGTLTLNDIPLGIELDGALAPQAVSSTISLVQSGFYTGLSCHRLTVEGIFVLQCGDPAGDGTGGPQYNYGPVENAPADNVYPAGTLAMARSGDNGFSNGSQFFIVYEDSTIPSDSAGGYTVLGTVTSGLDAVTAQITDAGINADGVSPVVPTTITAITVQ
;
A
#
# COMPACT_ATOMS: atom_id res chain seq x y z
N MET A 1 -58.53 38.07 -1.43
CA MET A 1 -59.34 39.29 -1.29
C MET A 1 -58.34 40.44 -1.55
N ARG A 2 -58.34 40.97 -2.76
CA ARG A 2 -59.15 42.12 -3.25
C ARG A 2 -59.01 43.28 -2.23
N GLU A 3 -58.67 44.44 -2.56
CA GLU A 3 -58.78 45.39 -3.69
C GLU A 3 -58.23 46.71 -3.18
N PHE A 4 -57.74 47.49 -3.91
CA PHE A 4 -57.96 48.53 -4.93
C PHE A 4 -57.57 49.93 -4.43
N TYR A 5 -56.79 50.61 -5.27
CA TYR A 5 -56.83 51.99 -5.75
C TYR A 5 -57.27 53.15 -4.83
N GLU A 6 -56.52 54.21 -4.79
CA GLU A 6 -56.95 55.42 -5.49
C GLU A 6 -55.85 56.50 -5.67
N VAL A 7 -55.94 57.15 -6.78
CA VAL A 7 -55.12 58.24 -7.27
C VAL A 7 -55.72 59.58 -6.83
N GLY A 8 -54.93 60.51 -6.36
CA GLY A 8 -55.36 61.88 -6.08
C GLY A 8 -54.24 62.90 -6.39
N ARG A 9 -54.49 63.72 -7.33
CA ARG A 9 -53.66 64.78 -7.95
C ARG A 9 -53.81 66.10 -7.25
N VAL A 10 -52.76 66.95 -7.36
CA VAL A 10 -52.66 68.43 -7.50
C VAL A 10 -52.11 69.21 -6.30
N GLY A 11 -50.96 69.80 -6.53
CA GLY A 11 -50.77 71.24 -6.34
C GLY A 11 -49.81 71.74 -5.27
N ALA A 12 -48.87 72.55 -5.77
CA ALA A 12 -48.14 73.61 -5.13
C ALA A 12 -46.84 73.32 -4.36
N GLY A 13 -45.77 73.89 -4.85
CA GLY A 13 -44.38 73.74 -4.49
C GLY A 13 -44.02 74.16 -3.07
N LEU A 14 -43.01 73.42 -2.64
CA LEU A 14 -42.13 73.86 -1.58
C LEU A 14 -40.77 73.19 -1.83
N LEU A 15 -39.72 74.04 -1.95
CA LEU A 15 -38.35 73.60 -1.98
C LEU A 15 -37.99 72.84 -0.67
N PHE A 16 -37.82 71.54 -0.75
CA PHE A 16 -37.18 70.81 0.34
C PHE A 16 -35.73 70.50 -0.03
N VAL A 17 -34.81 71.09 0.73
CA VAL A 17 -33.41 70.72 0.76
C VAL A 17 -33.35 69.29 1.22
N ARG A 18 -32.92 68.41 0.35
CA ARG A 18 -32.68 67.00 0.66
C ARG A 18 -31.35 66.86 1.38
N SER A 19 -31.37 66.81 2.71
CA SER A 19 -30.24 66.33 3.48
C SER A 19 -30.08 64.82 3.26
N SER A 20 -28.97 64.42 2.66
CA SER A 20 -28.59 63.02 2.55
C SER A 20 -28.34 62.46 3.94
N PRO A 21 -28.95 61.33 4.35
CA PRO A 21 -28.57 60.67 5.57
C PRO A 21 -27.19 60.04 5.41
N THR A 22 -26.28 60.41 6.28
CA THR A 22 -24.99 59.70 6.48
C THR A 22 -25.29 58.22 6.81
N PRO A 23 -24.67 57.25 6.14
CA PRO A 23 -24.88 55.83 6.47
C PRO A 23 -24.41 55.56 7.89
N THR A 24 -25.30 55.13 8.73
CA THR A 24 -25.05 54.74 10.11
C THR A 24 -24.10 53.52 10.11
N ALA A 25 -23.17 53.47 11.04
CA ALA A 25 -22.14 52.42 11.20
C ALA A 25 -22.71 50.97 11.25
N LEU A 26 -24.00 50.81 11.49
CA LEU A 26 -24.74 49.53 11.50
C LEU A 26 -24.95 48.93 10.09
N GLU A 27 -25.17 49.77 9.06
CA GLU A 27 -25.31 49.30 7.68
C GLU A 27 -23.99 48.76 7.11
N GLY A 28 -22.87 49.39 7.44
CA GLY A 28 -21.55 48.92 7.06
C GLY A 28 -21.19 47.58 7.64
N PHE A 29 -21.67 47.25 8.84
CA PHE A 29 -21.40 45.95 9.50
C PHE A 29 -22.23 44.81 8.88
N GLN A 30 -23.46 45.06 8.48
CA GLN A 30 -24.31 44.07 7.78
C GLN A 30 -23.78 43.78 6.37
N VAL A 31 -23.34 44.74 5.61
CA VAL A 31 -22.77 44.54 4.28
C VAL A 31 -21.46 43.76 4.32
N ALA A 32 -20.60 44.06 5.31
CA ALA A 32 -19.34 43.33 5.51
C ALA A 32 -19.56 41.87 5.96
N SER A 33 -20.60 41.61 6.76
CA SER A 33 -20.99 40.27 7.20
C SER A 33 -21.51 39.42 6.01
N ASN A 34 -22.38 39.99 5.19
CA ASN A 34 -22.93 39.34 4.02
C ASN A 34 -21.83 38.98 2.97
N TYR A 35 -20.87 39.89 2.77
CA TYR A 35 -19.74 39.62 1.87
C TYR A 35 -18.85 38.47 2.33
N LYS A 36 -18.61 38.33 3.64
CA LYS A 36 -17.88 37.18 4.20
C LYS A 36 -18.64 35.88 4.03
N LEU A 37 -19.94 35.87 4.25
CA LEU A 37 -20.81 34.70 4.05
C LEU A 37 -20.87 34.29 2.57
N GLU A 38 -21.00 35.25 1.66
CA GLU A 38 -20.98 34.96 0.22
C GLU A 38 -19.63 34.40 -0.26
N ARG A 39 -18.53 34.91 0.28
CA ARG A 39 -17.19 34.41 -0.04
C ARG A 39 -17.01 32.99 0.45
N ALA A 40 -17.37 32.69 1.71
CA ALA A 40 -17.34 31.34 2.27
C ALA A 40 -18.20 30.37 1.44
N ALA A 41 -19.40 30.77 1.05
CA ALA A 41 -20.28 29.97 0.22
C ALA A 41 -19.75 29.74 -1.23
N ARG A 42 -18.94 30.66 -1.77
CA ARG A 42 -18.24 30.47 -3.06
C ARG A 42 -17.08 29.49 -2.92
N GLU A 43 -16.31 29.60 -1.85
CA GLU A 43 -15.19 28.70 -1.55
C GLU A 43 -15.69 27.26 -1.33
N GLU A 44 -16.77 27.09 -0.58
CA GLU A 44 -17.40 25.78 -0.33
C GLU A 44 -17.94 25.14 -1.62
N ARG A 45 -18.61 25.93 -2.45
CA ARG A 45 -19.03 25.47 -3.80
C ARG A 45 -17.84 25.10 -4.69
N GLY A 46 -16.72 25.78 -4.58
CA GLY A 46 -15.47 25.45 -5.26
C GLY A 46 -14.90 24.10 -4.82
N ARG A 47 -14.87 23.83 -3.51
CA ARG A 47 -14.43 22.54 -2.95
C ARG A 47 -15.30 21.38 -3.39
N VAL A 48 -16.62 21.55 -3.34
CA VAL A 48 -17.56 20.50 -3.78
C VAL A 48 -17.39 20.20 -5.27
N ARG A 49 -17.23 21.22 -6.12
CA ARG A 49 -17.00 21.02 -7.57
C ARG A 49 -15.66 20.30 -7.82
N SER A 50 -14.61 20.66 -7.12
CA SER A 50 -13.30 20.00 -7.28
C SER A 50 -13.34 18.55 -6.82
N TYR A 51 -14.07 18.24 -5.74
CA TYR A 51 -14.28 16.88 -5.26
C TYR A 51 -15.08 16.05 -6.27
N GLN A 52 -16.18 16.60 -6.78
CA GLN A 52 -17.00 15.92 -7.80
C GLN A 52 -16.24 15.68 -9.10
N ALA A 53 -15.41 16.64 -9.52
CA ALA A 53 -14.57 16.49 -10.72
C ALA A 53 -13.53 15.38 -10.55
N ARG A 54 -12.87 15.29 -9.38
CA ARG A 54 -11.92 14.19 -9.09
C ARG A 54 -12.62 12.83 -9.09
N ARG A 55 -13.80 12.74 -8.47
CA ARG A 55 -14.58 11.50 -8.44
C ARG A 55 -14.99 11.04 -9.84
N ALA A 56 -15.45 11.95 -10.71
CA ALA A 56 -15.80 11.64 -12.09
C ALA A 56 -14.60 11.13 -12.91
N VAL A 57 -13.39 11.69 -12.68
CA VAL A 57 -12.16 11.21 -13.32
C VAL A 57 -11.81 9.79 -12.85
N HIS A 58 -11.93 9.50 -11.56
CA HIS A 58 -11.67 8.16 -11.03
C HIS A 58 -12.67 7.10 -11.54
N GLU A 59 -13.95 7.44 -11.61
CA GLU A 59 -14.97 6.56 -12.17
C GLU A 59 -14.69 6.24 -13.65
N HIS A 60 -14.34 7.22 -14.46
CA HIS A 60 -13.97 7.04 -15.87
C HIS A 60 -12.68 6.22 -16.06
N GLN A 61 -11.70 6.41 -15.19
CA GLN A 61 -10.47 5.61 -15.23
C GLN A 61 -10.72 4.14 -14.85
N ARG A 62 -11.61 3.90 -13.87
CA ARG A 62 -11.98 2.56 -13.47
C ARG A 62 -12.73 1.81 -14.59
N GLU A 63 -13.68 2.45 -15.24
CA GLU A 63 -14.39 1.86 -16.38
C GLU A 63 -13.45 1.52 -17.54
N ARG A 64 -12.50 2.40 -17.87
CA ARG A 64 -11.49 2.13 -18.89
C ARG A 64 -10.62 0.93 -18.53
N ARG A 65 -10.10 0.88 -17.30
CA ARG A 65 -9.27 -0.27 -16.84
C ARG A 65 -10.02 -1.59 -16.89
N VAL A 66 -11.28 -1.64 -16.46
CA VAL A 66 -12.08 -2.87 -16.53
C VAL A 66 -12.28 -3.31 -17.97
N ARG A 67 -12.62 -2.40 -18.88
CA ARG A 67 -12.78 -2.71 -20.31
C ARG A 67 -11.47 -3.16 -20.94
N ASP A 68 -10.37 -2.48 -20.67
CA ASP A 68 -9.06 -2.78 -21.24
C ASP A 68 -8.54 -4.13 -20.71
N ASN A 69 -8.77 -4.45 -19.43
CA ASN A 69 -8.46 -5.76 -18.85
C ASN A 69 -9.31 -6.89 -19.45
N LEU A 70 -10.60 -6.63 -19.71
CA LEU A 70 -11.46 -7.62 -20.39
C LEU A 70 -11.02 -7.89 -21.83
N ILE A 71 -10.63 -6.84 -22.56
CA ILE A 71 -10.10 -6.95 -23.94
C ILE A 71 -8.76 -7.68 -23.93
N ALA A 72 -7.86 -7.33 -23.00
CA ALA A 72 -6.56 -7.99 -22.85
C ALA A 72 -6.71 -9.46 -22.43
N GLY A 73 -7.58 -9.75 -21.45
CA GLY A 73 -7.88 -11.12 -21.02
C GLY A 73 -8.52 -11.96 -22.12
N GLY A 74 -9.47 -11.40 -22.86
CA GLY A 74 -10.09 -12.06 -23.99
C GLY A 74 -9.10 -12.34 -25.12
N GLY A 75 -8.24 -11.39 -25.44
CA GLY A 75 -7.17 -11.56 -26.43
C GLY A 75 -6.16 -12.64 -26.04
N LEU A 76 -5.74 -12.67 -24.78
CA LEU A 76 -4.85 -13.69 -24.25
C LEU A 76 -5.45 -15.08 -24.33
N LEU A 77 -6.74 -15.24 -23.97
CA LEU A 77 -7.47 -16.51 -24.07
C LEU A 77 -7.52 -17.04 -25.49
N VAL A 78 -7.79 -16.18 -26.48
CA VAL A 78 -7.80 -16.57 -27.90
C VAL A 78 -6.42 -17.03 -28.36
N VAL A 79 -5.35 -16.31 -27.98
CA VAL A 79 -3.97 -16.70 -28.33
C VAL A 79 -3.59 -18.04 -27.70
N LEU A 80 -3.91 -18.24 -26.41
CA LEU A 80 -3.66 -19.52 -25.74
C LEU A 80 -4.42 -20.68 -26.38
N THR A 81 -5.68 -20.46 -26.75
CA THR A 81 -6.48 -21.51 -27.44
C THR A 81 -5.87 -21.84 -28.78
N LEU A 82 -5.41 -20.87 -29.56
CA LEU A 82 -4.76 -21.10 -30.85
C LEU A 82 -3.42 -21.86 -30.69
N ILE A 83 -2.65 -21.55 -29.64
CA ILE A 83 -1.40 -22.25 -29.34
C ILE A 83 -1.68 -23.71 -28.99
N VAL A 84 -2.68 -23.97 -28.13
CA VAL A 84 -3.06 -25.35 -27.75
C VAL A 84 -3.56 -26.13 -28.97
N VAL A 85 -4.42 -25.56 -29.79
CA VAL A 85 -4.91 -26.20 -31.03
C VAL A 85 -3.75 -26.50 -31.98
N ALA A 86 -2.83 -25.55 -32.15
CA ALA A 86 -1.65 -25.75 -32.99
C ALA A 86 -0.73 -26.87 -32.46
N GLN A 87 -0.55 -26.97 -31.14
CA GLN A 87 0.24 -28.03 -30.52
C GLN A 87 -0.42 -29.40 -30.67
N VAL A 88 -1.73 -29.50 -30.40
CA VAL A 88 -2.47 -30.75 -30.61
C VAL A 88 -2.35 -31.18 -32.06
N PHE A 89 -2.56 -30.27 -33.02
CA PHE A 89 -2.46 -30.60 -34.44
C PHE A 89 -1.04 -31.00 -34.88
N TYR A 90 0.00 -30.41 -34.23
CA TYR A 90 1.39 -30.72 -34.50
C TYR A 90 1.82 -32.09 -33.97
N PHE A 91 1.34 -32.49 -32.79
CA PHE A 91 1.75 -33.74 -32.10
C PHE A 91 0.80 -34.94 -32.31
N ASP A 92 -0.51 -34.74 -32.58
CA ASP A 92 -1.51 -35.83 -32.76
C ASP A 92 -1.66 -36.36 -34.20
N GLY A 93 -0.94 -35.83 -35.16
CA GLY A 93 -1.04 -36.32 -36.55
C GLY A 93 -0.24 -35.49 -37.56
N GLY A 94 0.58 -34.57 -37.08
CA GLY A 94 1.41 -33.70 -37.91
C GLY A 94 2.90 -34.10 -37.93
N PRO A 95 3.76 -33.27 -38.54
CA PRO A 95 5.18 -33.61 -38.74
C PRO A 95 6.03 -33.69 -37.46
N GLY A 96 5.41 -33.50 -36.27
CA GLY A 96 6.07 -33.56 -34.98
C GLY A 96 5.86 -34.84 -34.17
N THR A 97 5.29 -35.90 -34.75
CA THR A 97 5.20 -37.21 -34.07
C THR A 97 6.60 -37.79 -33.89
N PRO A 98 7.11 -37.94 -32.65
CA PRO A 98 8.44 -38.52 -32.43
C PRO A 98 8.41 -40.01 -32.73
N ALA A 99 9.39 -40.51 -33.51
CA ALA A 99 9.67 -41.93 -33.61
C ALA A 99 10.13 -42.47 -32.24
N PRO A 100 9.81 -43.73 -31.87
CA PRO A 100 10.23 -44.25 -30.59
C PRO A 100 11.75 -44.41 -30.55
N THR A 101 12.41 -43.59 -29.73
CA THR A 101 13.85 -43.72 -29.43
C THR A 101 14.03 -44.00 -27.95
N GLU A 102 14.74 -45.09 -27.69
CA GLU A 102 15.10 -45.52 -26.35
C GLU A 102 16.01 -44.56 -25.61
N ALA A 103 15.82 -44.58 -24.27
CA ALA A 103 16.69 -44.14 -23.21
C ALA A 103 17.04 -42.60 -23.10
N ALA A 104 16.28 -42.07 -22.25
CA ALA A 104 16.29 -40.82 -21.58
C ALA A 104 17.58 -40.33 -20.96
N SER A 105 17.95 -39.11 -21.26
CA SER A 105 18.66 -38.23 -20.34
C SER A 105 17.64 -37.29 -19.70
N ALA A 106 17.57 -37.26 -18.38
CA ALA A 106 16.58 -36.46 -17.64
C ALA A 106 16.75 -34.98 -17.93
N THR A 107 15.80 -34.39 -18.66
CA THR A 107 15.60 -32.99 -18.76
C THR A 107 15.03 -32.50 -17.41
N PRO A 108 15.54 -31.40 -16.81
CA PRO A 108 14.93 -30.86 -15.60
C PRO A 108 13.45 -30.53 -15.89
N SER A 109 12.57 -31.19 -15.16
CA SER A 109 11.13 -30.90 -15.15
C SER A 109 10.95 -29.43 -14.80
N PRO A 110 10.09 -28.67 -15.49
CA PRO A 110 9.73 -27.34 -15.01
C PRO A 110 9.26 -27.51 -13.55
N ALA A 111 9.85 -26.69 -12.66
CA ALA A 111 9.49 -26.71 -11.25
C ALA A 111 7.96 -26.59 -11.15
N ALA A 112 7.34 -27.58 -10.52
CA ALA A 112 5.91 -27.56 -10.31
C ALA A 112 5.55 -26.26 -9.59
N THR A 113 4.57 -25.53 -10.10
CA THR A 113 4.00 -24.39 -9.36
C THR A 113 3.51 -24.95 -8.01
N PRO A 114 4.01 -24.45 -6.87
CA PRO A 114 3.62 -24.97 -5.56
C PRO A 114 2.11 -24.91 -5.40
N ALA A 115 1.54 -25.94 -4.82
CA ALA A 115 0.15 -25.90 -4.43
C ALA A 115 -0.04 -24.81 -3.36
N ALA A 116 -1.18 -24.13 -3.38
CA ALA A 116 -1.50 -23.15 -2.34
C ALA A 116 -1.39 -23.84 -0.97
N GLY A 117 -0.50 -23.32 -0.10
CA GLY A 117 -0.24 -23.91 1.20
C GLY A 117 1.06 -24.71 1.34
N GLU A 118 1.99 -24.61 0.38
CA GLU A 118 3.32 -25.23 0.45
C GLU A 118 4.46 -24.21 0.27
N ASN A 119 5.59 -24.49 0.93
CA ASN A 119 6.82 -23.75 0.70
C ASN A 119 7.33 -23.96 -0.73
N SER A 120 7.98 -22.95 -1.31
CA SER A 120 8.56 -23.03 -2.65
C SER A 120 10.02 -22.61 -2.66
N GLY A 121 10.83 -23.23 -3.50
CA GLY A 121 12.27 -22.96 -3.59
C GLY A 121 13.06 -23.49 -2.38
N ASP A 122 14.29 -23.03 -2.25
CA ASP A 122 15.23 -23.51 -1.21
C ASP A 122 15.02 -22.72 0.10
N VAL A 123 13.94 -23.02 0.82
CA VAL A 123 13.62 -22.40 2.10
C VAL A 123 14.62 -22.84 3.16
N PRO A 124 15.27 -21.92 3.91
CA PRO A 124 16.15 -22.26 4.99
C PRO A 124 15.45 -23.10 6.07
N PRO A 125 16.14 -24.06 6.69
CA PRO A 125 15.52 -24.86 7.74
C PRO A 125 15.16 -24.01 8.95
N SER A 126 13.97 -24.20 9.51
CA SER A 126 13.48 -23.46 10.69
C SER A 126 14.34 -23.65 11.94
N THR A 127 15.22 -24.65 11.96
CA THR A 127 16.17 -24.90 13.03
C THR A 127 17.27 -23.82 13.15
N LEU A 128 17.50 -22.97 12.13
CA LEU A 128 18.44 -21.86 12.22
C LEU A 128 18.02 -20.81 13.26
N ALA A 129 16.76 -20.72 13.58
CA ALA A 129 16.25 -19.82 14.62
C ALA A 129 16.66 -20.27 16.05
N GLU A 130 17.16 -21.50 16.21
CA GLU A 130 17.65 -22.07 17.47
C GLU A 130 16.65 -22.00 18.64
N ASN A 131 15.38 -21.75 18.33
CA ASN A 131 14.31 -21.59 19.31
C ASN A 131 14.65 -20.59 20.44
N ARG A 132 15.34 -19.49 20.09
CA ARG A 132 15.78 -18.44 21.01
C ARG A 132 15.50 -17.05 20.47
N THR A 133 15.64 -16.06 21.31
CA THR A 133 15.68 -14.66 20.88
C THR A 133 17.04 -14.34 20.26
N TRP A 134 17.01 -13.69 19.10
CA TRP A 134 18.17 -13.14 18.42
C TRP A 134 18.15 -11.62 18.56
N THR A 135 19.29 -11.04 18.92
CA THR A 135 19.44 -9.59 18.99
C THR A 135 20.24 -9.07 17.81
N GLY A 136 19.99 -7.82 17.42
CA GLY A 136 20.69 -7.27 16.28
C GLY A 136 20.52 -5.77 16.10
N THR A 137 21.03 -5.28 15.00
CA THR A 137 20.87 -3.89 14.59
C THR A 137 20.45 -3.84 13.11
N LEU A 138 19.37 -3.14 12.84
CA LEU A 138 18.94 -2.74 11.49
C LEU A 138 19.25 -1.25 11.31
N THR A 139 20.01 -0.87 10.29
CA THR A 139 20.34 0.53 10.03
C THR A 139 19.61 1.00 8.77
N LEU A 140 18.73 1.99 8.93
CA LEU A 140 18.03 2.66 7.85
C LEU A 140 18.68 4.01 7.58
N ASN A 141 19.24 4.20 6.40
CA ASN A 141 20.15 5.31 6.08
C ASN A 141 21.30 5.34 7.12
N ASP A 142 21.30 6.33 8.01
CA ASP A 142 22.26 6.46 9.11
C ASP A 142 21.63 6.23 10.50
N ILE A 143 20.37 5.75 10.56
CA ILE A 143 19.62 5.57 11.80
C ILE A 143 19.71 4.12 12.25
N PRO A 144 20.42 3.80 13.35
CA PRO A 144 20.46 2.46 13.89
C PRO A 144 19.19 2.15 14.70
N LEU A 145 18.58 1.03 14.41
CA LEU A 145 17.48 0.42 15.15
C LEU A 145 18.00 -0.83 15.86
N GLY A 146 17.91 -0.89 17.17
CA GLY A 146 18.07 -2.14 17.89
C GLY A 146 16.88 -3.05 17.61
N ILE A 147 17.11 -4.32 17.32
CA ILE A 147 16.05 -5.29 17.02
C ILE A 147 16.22 -6.56 17.84
N GLU A 148 15.09 -7.18 18.18
CA GLU A 148 15.01 -8.54 18.73
C GLU A 148 14.09 -9.36 17.84
N LEU A 149 14.54 -10.57 17.44
CA LEU A 149 13.76 -11.53 16.66
C LEU A 149 13.42 -12.74 17.53
N ASP A 150 12.16 -13.18 17.50
CA ASP A 150 11.67 -14.29 18.31
C ASP A 150 11.70 -15.60 17.53
N GLY A 151 12.84 -16.29 17.63
CA GLY A 151 13.02 -17.60 16.97
C GLY A 151 12.21 -18.74 17.58
N ALA A 152 11.63 -18.54 18.78
CA ALA A 152 10.75 -19.51 19.38
C ALA A 152 9.31 -19.42 18.86
N LEU A 153 8.80 -18.22 18.65
CA LEU A 153 7.43 -17.98 18.22
C LEU A 153 7.27 -17.90 16.67
N ALA A 154 8.34 -17.50 15.96
CA ALA A 154 8.34 -17.43 14.50
C ALA A 154 9.57 -18.14 13.89
N PRO A 155 9.76 -19.45 14.15
CA PRO A 155 10.99 -20.14 13.79
C PRO A 155 11.31 -20.14 12.30
N GLN A 156 10.34 -20.29 11.42
CA GLN A 156 10.58 -20.29 9.97
C GLN A 156 10.93 -18.88 9.46
N ALA A 157 10.19 -17.87 9.90
CA ALA A 157 10.41 -16.49 9.48
C ALA A 157 11.75 -15.94 10.00
N VAL A 158 12.10 -16.21 11.25
CA VAL A 158 13.38 -15.82 11.83
C VAL A 158 14.55 -16.55 11.16
N SER A 159 14.42 -17.84 10.87
CA SER A 159 15.43 -18.61 10.12
C SER A 159 15.67 -18.03 8.71
N SER A 160 14.60 -17.69 8.01
CA SER A 160 14.69 -17.02 6.71
C SER A 160 15.42 -15.68 6.84
N THR A 161 15.04 -14.86 7.81
CA THR A 161 15.67 -13.56 8.06
C THR A 161 17.16 -13.70 8.39
N ILE A 162 17.55 -14.63 9.26
CA ILE A 162 18.96 -14.91 9.60
C ILE A 162 19.74 -15.29 8.35
N SER A 163 19.24 -16.22 7.53
CA SER A 163 19.89 -16.66 6.31
C SER A 163 20.09 -15.50 5.32
N LEU A 164 19.09 -14.65 5.15
CA LEU A 164 19.16 -13.48 4.27
C LEU A 164 20.13 -12.41 4.80
N VAL A 165 20.18 -12.20 6.13
CA VAL A 165 21.16 -11.31 6.76
C VAL A 165 22.58 -11.82 6.55
N GLN A 166 22.82 -13.11 6.81
CA GLN A 166 24.14 -13.73 6.67
C GLN A 166 24.65 -13.71 5.21
N SER A 167 23.74 -13.81 4.25
CA SER A 167 24.10 -13.69 2.82
C SER A 167 24.29 -12.26 2.33
N GLY A 168 24.00 -11.25 3.17
CA GLY A 168 24.08 -9.84 2.80
C GLY A 168 22.91 -9.37 1.90
N PHE A 169 21.85 -10.17 1.79
CA PHE A 169 20.72 -9.92 0.89
C PHE A 169 20.07 -8.54 1.11
N TYR A 170 19.89 -8.12 2.34
CA TYR A 170 19.18 -6.89 2.67
C TYR A 170 19.94 -5.59 2.41
N THR A 171 21.28 -5.65 2.36
CA THR A 171 22.10 -4.44 2.23
C THR A 171 21.86 -3.75 0.89
N GLY A 172 21.50 -2.48 0.93
CA GLY A 172 21.19 -1.66 -0.24
C GLY A 172 19.73 -1.71 -0.69
N LEU A 173 18.87 -2.56 -0.07
CA LEU A 173 17.46 -2.60 -0.42
C LEU A 173 16.70 -1.39 0.15
N SER A 174 15.75 -0.89 -0.62
CA SER A 174 14.92 0.26 -0.24
C SER A 174 13.74 -0.14 0.64
N CYS A 175 13.25 0.84 1.43
CA CYS A 175 11.91 0.80 1.99
C CYS A 175 10.98 1.49 0.98
N HIS A 176 10.27 0.71 0.21
CA HIS A 176 9.55 1.16 -0.98
C HIS A 176 8.11 1.65 -0.68
N ARG A 177 7.58 1.35 0.52
CA ARG A 177 6.22 1.70 0.90
C ARG A 177 6.14 2.25 2.31
N LEU A 178 5.44 3.38 2.45
CA LEU A 178 5.05 3.98 3.72
C LEU A 178 3.53 4.18 3.72
N THR A 179 2.88 3.89 4.84
CA THR A 179 1.46 4.21 5.05
C THR A 179 1.33 5.18 6.22
N VAL A 180 0.52 6.21 6.05
CA VAL A 180 0.34 7.32 7.01
C VAL A 180 -1.11 7.51 7.43
N GLU A 181 -2.00 6.61 6.99
CA GLU A 181 -3.43 6.61 7.33
C GLU A 181 -3.94 5.18 7.48
N GLY A 182 -4.74 4.93 8.50
CA GLY A 182 -5.36 3.64 8.80
C GLY A 182 -4.43 2.63 9.46
N ILE A 183 -3.28 2.37 8.86
CA ILE A 183 -2.17 1.61 9.43
C ILE A 183 -0.87 2.39 9.24
N PHE A 184 0.07 2.25 10.16
CA PHE A 184 1.30 3.04 10.22
C PHE A 184 2.51 2.13 10.08
N VAL A 185 2.87 1.82 8.82
CA VAL A 185 3.95 0.87 8.53
C VAL A 185 4.94 1.40 7.50
N LEU A 186 6.22 1.10 7.71
CA LEU A 186 7.30 1.30 6.76
C LEU A 186 7.76 -0.08 6.25
N GLN A 187 7.52 -0.38 4.99
CA GLN A 187 7.80 -1.68 4.38
C GLN A 187 9.09 -1.65 3.57
N CYS A 188 9.95 -2.64 3.82
CA CYS A 188 11.30 -2.78 3.28
C CYS A 188 11.56 -4.21 2.79
N GLY A 189 12.76 -4.47 2.25
CA GLY A 189 13.26 -5.82 2.00
C GLY A 189 12.87 -6.40 0.65
N ASP A 190 12.40 -5.57 -0.27
CA ASP A 190 12.12 -5.92 -1.65
C ASP A 190 13.34 -5.62 -2.55
N PRO A 191 13.95 -6.64 -3.20
CA PRO A 191 15.04 -6.41 -4.13
C PRO A 191 14.63 -5.71 -5.44
N ALA A 192 13.35 -5.76 -5.82
CA ALA A 192 12.83 -5.03 -6.98
C ALA A 192 12.48 -3.58 -6.64
N GLY A 193 12.17 -3.29 -5.37
CA GLY A 193 11.82 -1.94 -4.89
C GLY A 193 10.43 -1.46 -5.29
N ASP A 194 9.57 -2.34 -5.78
CA ASP A 194 8.20 -2.04 -6.23
C ASP A 194 7.12 -2.91 -5.54
N GLY A 195 7.50 -3.71 -4.57
CA GLY A 195 6.64 -4.63 -3.81
C GLY A 195 6.50 -6.02 -4.43
N THR A 196 7.12 -6.30 -5.57
CA THR A 196 6.96 -7.57 -6.30
C THR A 196 8.11 -8.55 -6.12
N GLY A 197 9.26 -8.09 -5.64
CA GLY A 197 10.46 -8.89 -5.48
C GLY A 197 10.51 -9.67 -4.17
N GLY A 198 11.47 -10.61 -4.12
CA GLY A 198 11.73 -11.44 -2.95
C GLY A 198 12.95 -12.32 -3.14
N PRO A 199 13.26 -13.20 -2.18
CA PRO A 199 14.22 -14.25 -2.37
C PRO A 199 13.66 -15.28 -3.38
N GLN A 200 14.49 -16.18 -3.86
CA GLN A 200 14.05 -17.21 -4.82
C GLN A 200 13.21 -18.33 -4.16
N TYR A 201 12.57 -18.02 -3.05
CA TYR A 201 11.69 -18.94 -2.31
C TYR A 201 10.57 -18.17 -1.61
N ASN A 202 9.52 -18.90 -1.27
CA ASN A 202 8.44 -18.43 -0.39
C ASN A 202 8.16 -19.48 0.68
N TYR A 203 7.72 -19.03 1.83
CA TYR A 203 7.45 -19.91 2.96
C TYR A 203 6.20 -19.50 3.73
N GLY A 204 5.74 -20.43 4.56
CA GLY A 204 4.66 -20.31 5.52
C GLY A 204 4.63 -21.50 6.47
N PRO A 205 3.53 -21.69 7.18
CA PRO A 205 2.38 -20.78 7.27
C PRO A 205 2.70 -19.48 8.02
N VAL A 206 1.67 -18.63 8.25
CA VAL A 206 1.78 -17.48 9.14
C VAL A 206 2.13 -17.94 10.56
N GLU A 207 3.12 -17.30 11.18
CA GLU A 207 3.59 -17.58 12.53
C GLU A 207 3.35 -16.38 13.45
N ASN A 208 3.06 -16.61 14.73
CA ASN A 208 3.01 -15.57 15.77
C ASN A 208 2.17 -14.32 15.42
N ALA A 209 1.10 -14.47 14.66
CA ALA A 209 0.21 -13.34 14.36
C ALA A 209 -0.66 -13.00 15.58
N PRO A 210 -0.85 -11.72 15.94
CA PRO A 210 -1.70 -11.34 17.06
C PRO A 210 -3.17 -11.67 16.77
N ALA A 211 -3.83 -12.33 17.73
CA ALA A 211 -5.21 -12.80 17.58
C ALA A 211 -6.24 -11.66 17.49
N ASP A 212 -5.91 -10.49 18.01
CA ASP A 212 -6.72 -9.28 18.00
C ASP A 212 -6.41 -8.35 16.82
N ASN A 213 -5.47 -8.74 15.96
CA ASN A 213 -5.00 -7.95 14.83
C ASN A 213 -4.32 -6.61 15.22
N VAL A 214 -3.96 -6.42 16.49
CA VAL A 214 -3.26 -5.23 16.97
C VAL A 214 -1.75 -5.46 16.92
N TYR A 215 -1.06 -4.62 16.18
CA TYR A 215 0.40 -4.60 16.04
C TYR A 215 0.91 -3.30 16.68
N PRO A 216 1.47 -3.38 17.91
CA PRO A 216 2.00 -2.21 18.60
C PRO A 216 3.16 -1.56 17.83
N ALA A 217 3.40 -0.28 18.10
CA ALA A 217 4.60 0.42 17.63
C ALA A 217 5.87 -0.34 18.00
N GLY A 218 6.80 -0.46 17.07
CA GLY A 218 8.00 -1.28 17.20
C GLY A 218 7.86 -2.71 16.67
N THR A 219 6.66 -3.19 16.33
CA THR A 219 6.52 -4.54 15.77
C THR A 219 7.26 -4.65 14.43
N LEU A 220 8.03 -5.75 14.28
CA LEU A 220 8.60 -6.21 13.02
C LEU A 220 7.77 -7.38 12.51
N ALA A 221 7.16 -7.26 11.33
CA ALA A 221 6.34 -8.32 10.78
C ALA A 221 6.61 -8.56 9.29
N MET A 222 6.38 -9.80 8.84
CA MET A 222 6.55 -10.18 7.44
C MET A 222 5.41 -9.66 6.56
N ALA A 223 5.76 -9.08 5.43
CA ALA A 223 4.80 -8.84 4.37
C ALA A 223 4.54 -10.12 3.56
N ARG A 224 3.30 -10.29 3.09
CA ARG A 224 2.85 -11.41 2.29
C ARG A 224 1.76 -11.00 1.29
N SER A 225 1.50 -11.83 0.31
CA SER A 225 0.35 -11.66 -0.57
C SER A 225 -0.97 -11.91 0.17
N GLY A 226 -2.01 -11.17 -0.15
CA GLY A 226 -3.35 -11.38 0.41
C GLY A 226 -3.83 -12.80 0.20
N ASP A 227 -4.51 -13.35 1.21
CA ASP A 227 -5.10 -14.70 1.21
C ASP A 227 -4.11 -15.86 1.01
N ASN A 228 -2.79 -15.59 1.11
CA ASN A 228 -1.76 -16.62 0.94
C ASN A 228 -0.75 -16.61 2.11
N GLY A 229 -0.93 -17.50 3.08
CA GLY A 229 -0.04 -17.70 4.22
C GLY A 229 1.33 -18.29 3.89
N PHE A 230 1.53 -18.79 2.64
CA PHE A 230 2.80 -19.35 2.16
C PHE A 230 3.50 -18.43 1.15
N SER A 231 3.26 -17.13 1.22
CA SER A 231 3.91 -16.13 0.38
C SER A 231 4.86 -15.21 1.16
N ASN A 232 5.24 -15.56 2.38
CA ASN A 232 6.32 -14.85 3.06
C ASN A 232 7.63 -15.04 2.30
N GLY A 233 8.41 -13.99 2.19
CA GLY A 233 9.69 -13.99 1.49
C GLY A 233 10.75 -13.20 2.26
N SER A 234 11.22 -12.10 1.66
CA SER A 234 12.18 -11.18 2.30
C SER A 234 11.55 -9.87 2.77
N GLN A 235 10.36 -9.52 2.27
CA GLN A 235 9.75 -8.25 2.59
C GLN A 235 9.19 -8.26 4.02
N PHE A 236 9.51 -7.22 4.76
CA PHE A 236 9.02 -7.00 6.12
C PHE A 236 8.56 -5.56 6.30
N PHE A 237 7.82 -5.30 7.35
CA PHE A 237 7.45 -3.94 7.72
C PHE A 237 7.71 -3.66 9.20
N ILE A 238 8.00 -2.40 9.47
CA ILE A 238 8.14 -1.83 10.80
C ILE A 238 6.85 -1.07 11.10
N VAL A 239 6.18 -1.41 12.17
CA VAL A 239 5.04 -0.65 12.68
C VAL A 239 5.60 0.53 13.48
N TYR A 240 5.40 1.76 13.01
CA TYR A 240 5.96 2.93 13.67
C TYR A 240 4.96 3.65 14.60
N GLU A 241 3.67 3.32 14.50
CA GLU A 241 2.59 3.72 15.40
C GLU A 241 1.59 2.57 15.52
N ASP A 242 0.93 2.40 16.67
CA ASP A 242 -0.02 1.32 16.93
C ASP A 242 -1.00 1.15 15.77
N SER A 243 -1.10 -0.05 15.22
CA SER A 243 -1.88 -0.31 14.03
C SER A 243 -2.75 -1.54 14.19
N THR A 244 -4.03 -1.41 13.83
CA THR A 244 -4.91 -2.58 13.67
C THR A 244 -4.89 -3.00 12.22
N ILE A 245 -4.22 -4.13 11.91
CA ILE A 245 -4.07 -4.64 10.55
C ILE A 245 -4.98 -5.85 10.38
N PRO A 246 -6.09 -5.74 9.63
CA PRO A 246 -7.05 -6.82 9.49
C PRO A 246 -6.43 -8.11 8.95
N SER A 247 -6.79 -9.23 9.54
CA SER A 247 -6.49 -10.56 8.99
C SER A 247 -7.37 -10.87 7.78
N ASP A 248 -6.89 -11.78 6.94
CA ASP A 248 -7.64 -12.35 5.81
C ASP A 248 -7.81 -13.87 5.98
N SER A 249 -8.16 -14.60 4.93
CA SER A 249 -8.36 -16.06 4.98
C SER A 249 -7.08 -16.83 5.37
N ALA A 250 -5.90 -16.25 5.16
CA ALA A 250 -4.62 -16.82 5.57
C ALA A 250 -4.21 -16.46 7.01
N GLY A 251 -5.01 -15.66 7.70
CA GLY A 251 -4.72 -15.13 9.03
C GLY A 251 -4.14 -13.72 9.01
N GLY A 252 -3.42 -13.36 10.08
CA GLY A 252 -2.71 -12.08 10.19
C GLY A 252 -1.36 -12.08 9.45
N TYR A 253 -0.43 -11.30 9.98
CA TYR A 253 0.95 -11.20 9.47
C TYR A 253 1.91 -11.78 10.51
N THR A 254 2.88 -12.56 10.04
CA THR A 254 3.89 -13.16 10.92
C THR A 254 4.69 -12.08 11.65
N VAL A 255 4.65 -12.10 12.98
CA VAL A 255 5.48 -11.21 13.80
C VAL A 255 6.83 -11.86 14.02
N LEU A 256 7.88 -11.25 13.46
CA LEU A 256 9.28 -11.66 13.60
C LEU A 256 9.85 -11.35 14.98
N GLY A 257 9.45 -10.18 15.52
CA GLY A 257 10.03 -9.61 16.71
C GLY A 257 9.73 -8.13 16.87
N THR A 258 10.63 -7.40 17.51
CA THR A 258 10.41 -6.01 17.89
C THR A 258 11.64 -5.13 17.67
N VAL A 259 11.41 -3.84 17.46
CA VAL A 259 12.40 -2.77 17.56
C VAL A 259 12.55 -2.39 19.03
N THR A 260 13.74 -2.49 19.57
CA THR A 260 14.04 -2.21 20.97
C THR A 260 14.59 -0.80 21.23
N SER A 261 15.07 -0.14 20.15
CA SER A 261 15.58 1.24 20.22
C SER A 261 15.63 1.89 18.84
N GLY A 262 15.64 3.21 18.80
CA GLY A 262 15.82 4.00 17.57
C GLY A 262 14.54 4.27 16.78
N LEU A 263 13.37 3.75 17.17
CA LEU A 263 12.11 3.96 16.47
C LEU A 263 11.73 5.45 16.36
N ASP A 264 11.88 6.20 17.47
CA ASP A 264 11.59 7.63 17.49
C ASP A 264 12.41 8.42 16.46
N ALA A 265 13.67 8.02 16.22
CA ALA A 265 14.52 8.64 15.23
C ALA A 265 14.05 8.33 13.79
N VAL A 266 13.59 7.10 13.54
CA VAL A 266 12.97 6.73 12.25
C VAL A 266 11.69 7.52 12.03
N THR A 267 10.85 7.65 13.07
CA THR A 267 9.63 8.44 13.00
C THR A 267 9.94 9.89 12.64
N ALA A 268 10.78 10.56 13.42
CA ALA A 268 11.09 11.97 13.25
C ALA A 268 11.82 12.31 11.94
N GLN A 269 12.65 11.39 11.42
CA GLN A 269 13.52 11.68 10.26
C GLN A 269 13.00 11.08 8.95
N ILE A 270 12.12 10.08 8.99
CA ILE A 270 11.63 9.37 7.81
C ILE A 270 10.11 9.47 7.72
N THR A 271 9.36 8.90 8.69
CA THR A 271 7.91 8.73 8.52
C THR A 271 7.12 10.03 8.69
N ASP A 272 7.55 10.96 9.53
CA ASP A 272 6.92 12.27 9.70
C ASP A 272 7.00 13.16 8.44
N ALA A 273 7.95 12.89 7.54
CA ALA A 273 8.02 13.56 6.25
C ALA A 273 6.89 13.13 5.30
N GLY A 274 6.20 12.03 5.60
CA GLY A 274 5.06 11.52 4.84
C GLY A 274 5.43 10.79 3.55
N ILE A 275 4.45 10.69 2.66
CA ILE A 275 4.54 9.96 1.39
C ILE A 275 4.62 10.90 0.20
N ASN A 276 5.27 10.44 -0.87
CA ASN A 276 5.38 11.14 -2.13
C ASN A 276 4.02 11.25 -2.85
N ALA A 277 3.99 12.00 -3.94
CA ALA A 277 2.81 12.19 -4.78
C ALA A 277 2.30 10.89 -5.44
N ASP A 278 3.10 9.82 -5.45
CA ASP A 278 2.71 8.48 -5.89
C ASP A 278 1.75 7.79 -4.90
N GLY A 279 1.64 8.31 -3.67
CA GLY A 279 0.79 7.76 -2.62
C GLY A 279 1.35 6.49 -1.97
N VAL A 280 2.59 6.13 -2.21
CA VAL A 280 3.20 4.86 -1.79
C VAL A 280 4.57 5.04 -1.15
N SER A 281 5.52 5.68 -1.85
CA SER A 281 6.90 5.77 -1.39
C SER A 281 7.09 6.86 -0.33
N PRO A 282 7.99 6.68 0.66
CA PRO A 282 8.31 7.73 1.61
C PRO A 282 8.97 8.93 0.92
N VAL A 283 8.67 10.16 1.40
CA VAL A 283 9.31 11.40 0.91
C VAL A 283 10.82 11.35 1.10
N VAL A 284 11.27 10.81 2.23
CA VAL A 284 12.69 10.57 2.50
C VAL A 284 13.08 9.20 1.94
N PRO A 285 13.86 9.13 0.85
CA PRO A 285 14.35 7.86 0.33
C PRO A 285 15.07 7.09 1.43
N THR A 286 14.62 5.88 1.70
CA THR A 286 15.10 5.08 2.82
C THR A 286 15.69 3.77 2.32
N THR A 287 16.89 3.45 2.78
CA THR A 287 17.65 2.27 2.36
C THR A 287 18.18 1.53 3.60
N ILE A 288 18.15 0.21 3.56
CA ILE A 288 18.84 -0.64 4.55
C ILE A 288 20.33 -0.58 4.26
N THR A 289 21.07 0.18 5.08
CA THR A 289 22.52 0.32 4.91
C THR A 289 23.33 -0.76 5.60
N ALA A 290 22.77 -1.33 6.68
CA ALA A 290 23.34 -2.48 7.39
C ALA A 290 22.25 -3.24 8.15
N ILE A 291 22.47 -4.54 8.32
CA ILE A 291 21.70 -5.38 9.26
C ILE A 291 22.60 -6.46 9.81
N THR A 292 22.51 -6.69 11.10
CA THR A 292 23.24 -7.75 11.83
C THR A 292 22.31 -8.44 12.81
N VAL A 293 22.51 -9.75 13.03
CA VAL A 293 21.80 -10.54 14.06
C VAL A 293 22.80 -11.51 14.71
N GLN A 294 22.64 -11.75 16.03
CA GLN A 294 23.52 -12.61 16.83
C GLN A 294 22.79 -13.32 17.97
#